data_85fec872740d08ec957f663f43f36720
#
_entry.id   85fec872740d08ec957f663f43f36720
#
_cell.length_a   1.000
_cell.length_b   1.000
_cell.length_c   1.000
_cell.angle_alpha   90.00
_cell.angle_beta   90.00
_cell.angle_gamma   90.00
#
_symmetry.space_group_name_H-M   'P 1'
#
loop_
_entity.id
_entity.type
_entity.pdbx_description
1 polymer ?
#
loop_
_entity_poly.entity_id
_entity_poly.type
_entity_poly.pdbx_seq_one_letter_code
_entity_poly.pdbx_strand_id
1 'polypeptide(L)'
;DLSTGGVNLDEVRTAIINASPVPIGTVPVYQALESVHGSIEKLDADDFLHIIEKHCQQGVDYQTIHAGLLIEHLPLVKGRITGIVSRGGGILAQWMLYHHKQNPLFTHFDDIIEIFKRYDCTFSLGDSLRPGCQHDASDAAQLAELKTLGQLTRRAWEHDIQVMVEG
;
A
#
# COMPACT_ATOMS: atom_id res chain seq x y z
N ASP A 1 2.50 0.51 -13.14
CA ASP A 1 1.63 -0.20 -12.20
C ASP A 1 0.60 -1.03 -12.94
N LEU A 2 0.58 -2.32 -12.68
CA LEU A 2 -0.29 -3.31 -13.30
C LEU A 2 -1.27 -3.92 -12.30
N SER A 3 -1.75 -3.11 -11.37
CA SER A 3 -2.60 -3.57 -10.27
C SER A 3 -4.10 -3.46 -10.55
N THR A 4 -4.47 -2.91 -11.70
CA THR A 4 -5.88 -2.75 -12.12
C THR A 4 -6.04 -2.95 -13.62
N GLY A 5 -7.19 -3.44 -14.08
CA GLY A 5 -7.52 -3.37 -15.51
C GLY A 5 -7.99 -4.63 -16.19
N GLY A 6 -8.92 -5.36 -15.62
CA GLY A 6 -9.69 -6.34 -16.35
C GLY A 6 -9.47 -7.80 -15.98
N VAL A 7 -10.20 -8.68 -16.67
CA VAL A 7 -10.32 -10.12 -16.37
C VAL A 7 -9.01 -10.91 -16.50
N ASN A 8 -8.00 -10.38 -17.22
CA ASN A 8 -6.73 -11.08 -17.49
C ASN A 8 -5.54 -10.40 -16.80
N LEU A 9 -5.77 -9.73 -15.68
CA LEU A 9 -4.75 -8.94 -14.99
C LEU A 9 -3.49 -9.75 -14.64
N ASP A 10 -3.66 -10.96 -14.14
CA ASP A 10 -2.56 -11.83 -13.74
C ASP A 10 -1.72 -12.29 -14.95
N GLU A 11 -2.37 -12.65 -16.04
CA GLU A 11 -1.70 -13.06 -17.30
C GLU A 11 -0.91 -11.88 -17.90
N VAL A 12 -1.53 -10.70 -17.94
CA VAL A 12 -0.89 -9.48 -18.45
C VAL A 12 0.32 -9.09 -17.59
N ARG A 13 0.19 -9.13 -16.27
CA ARG A 13 1.30 -8.87 -15.34
C ARG A 13 2.45 -9.84 -15.57
N THR A 14 2.16 -11.12 -15.61
CA THR A 14 3.18 -12.16 -15.85
C THR A 14 3.88 -11.96 -17.19
N ALA A 15 3.14 -11.64 -18.26
CA ALA A 15 3.72 -11.38 -19.57
C ALA A 15 4.65 -10.15 -19.56
N ILE A 16 4.28 -9.09 -18.84
CA ILE A 16 5.11 -7.88 -18.73
C ILE A 16 6.36 -8.14 -17.88
N ILE A 17 6.24 -8.83 -16.75
CA ILE A 17 7.38 -9.21 -15.91
C ILE A 17 8.39 -10.01 -16.74
N ASN A 18 7.93 -11.01 -17.49
CA ASN A 18 8.79 -11.86 -18.31
C ASN A 18 9.47 -11.10 -19.49
N ALA A 19 8.86 -10.03 -19.96
CA ALA A 19 9.39 -9.23 -21.07
C ALA A 19 10.20 -8.00 -20.61
N SER A 20 10.13 -7.63 -19.35
CA SER A 20 10.78 -6.42 -18.84
C SER A 20 12.25 -6.62 -18.57
N PRO A 21 13.13 -5.73 -19.05
CA PRO A 21 14.55 -5.71 -18.69
C PRO A 21 14.82 -4.89 -17.41
N VAL A 22 13.79 -4.38 -16.75
CA VAL A 22 13.88 -3.52 -15.56
C VAL A 22 12.92 -4.00 -14.48
N PRO A 23 13.16 -3.68 -13.20
CA PRO A 23 12.26 -4.05 -12.09
C PRO A 23 10.83 -3.57 -12.31
N ILE A 24 9.87 -4.43 -11.95
CA ILE A 24 8.42 -4.17 -12.06
C ILE A 24 7.80 -4.06 -10.68
N GLY A 25 7.05 -2.97 -10.45
CA GLY A 25 6.32 -2.74 -9.23
C GLY A 25 4.81 -2.78 -9.39
N THR A 26 4.12 -3.10 -8.30
CA THR A 26 2.65 -3.14 -8.24
C THR A 26 2.10 -2.46 -6.99
N VAL A 27 0.79 -2.19 -6.99
CA VAL A 27 0.04 -1.65 -5.84
C VAL A 27 -1.09 -2.61 -5.47
N PRO A 28 -0.85 -3.59 -4.59
CA PRO A 28 -1.75 -4.72 -4.37
C PRO A 28 -3.13 -4.34 -3.84
N VAL A 29 -3.26 -3.22 -3.13
CA VAL A 29 -4.53 -2.74 -2.58
C VAL A 29 -5.64 -2.61 -3.64
N TYR A 30 -5.28 -2.34 -4.89
CA TYR A 30 -6.26 -2.21 -5.97
C TYR A 30 -6.84 -3.55 -6.38
N GLN A 31 -6.00 -4.57 -6.54
CA GLN A 31 -6.47 -5.91 -6.87
C GLN A 31 -7.20 -6.56 -5.68
N ALA A 32 -6.78 -6.29 -4.44
CA ALA A 32 -7.50 -6.73 -3.25
C ALA A 32 -8.94 -6.18 -3.22
N LEU A 33 -9.13 -4.89 -3.52
CA LEU A 33 -10.48 -4.32 -3.63
C LEU A 33 -11.27 -4.92 -4.81
N GLU A 34 -10.61 -5.17 -5.94
CA GLU A 34 -11.26 -5.77 -7.12
C GLU A 34 -11.70 -7.22 -6.86
N SER A 35 -10.94 -8.01 -6.10
CA SER A 35 -11.29 -9.40 -5.75
C SER A 35 -12.62 -9.52 -5.00
N VAL A 36 -13.01 -8.49 -4.28
CA VAL A 36 -14.31 -8.38 -3.58
C VAL A 36 -15.32 -7.49 -4.33
N HIS A 37 -15.12 -7.31 -5.64
CA HIS A 37 -15.98 -6.51 -6.53
C HIS A 37 -16.19 -5.06 -6.07
N GLY A 38 -15.15 -4.45 -5.49
CA GLY A 38 -15.17 -3.07 -5.02
C GLY A 38 -15.87 -2.86 -3.67
N SER A 39 -16.27 -3.92 -2.97
CA SER A 39 -16.96 -3.83 -1.69
C SER A 39 -15.97 -3.74 -0.52
N ILE A 40 -15.76 -2.54 0.02
CA ILE A 40 -14.94 -2.30 1.22
C ILE A 40 -15.42 -3.13 2.42
N GLU A 41 -16.71 -3.38 2.51
CA GLU A 41 -17.37 -4.12 3.59
C GLU A 41 -16.93 -5.59 3.66
N LYS A 42 -16.62 -6.16 2.49
CA LYS A 42 -16.22 -7.56 2.35
C LYS A 42 -14.71 -7.77 2.36
N LEU A 43 -13.97 -6.67 2.20
CA LEU A 43 -12.52 -6.71 2.16
C LEU A 43 -11.96 -6.90 3.57
N ASP A 44 -11.19 -7.94 3.79
CA ASP A 44 -10.54 -8.23 5.07
C ASP A 44 -9.01 -8.18 4.98
N ALA A 45 -8.33 -8.45 6.11
CA ALA A 45 -6.87 -8.42 6.17
C ALA A 45 -6.24 -9.55 5.35
N ASP A 46 -6.87 -10.71 5.32
CA ASP A 46 -6.36 -11.88 4.60
C ASP A 46 -6.42 -11.68 3.08
N ASP A 47 -7.43 -10.94 2.58
CA ASP A 47 -7.50 -10.55 1.16
C ASP A 47 -6.29 -9.73 0.74
N PHE A 48 -5.86 -8.76 1.57
CA PHE A 48 -4.64 -7.98 1.29
C PHE A 48 -3.40 -8.86 1.27
N LEU A 49 -3.20 -9.69 2.29
CA LEU A 49 -2.03 -10.57 2.40
C LEU A 49 -1.97 -11.57 1.25
N HIS A 50 -3.11 -12.15 0.89
CA HIS A 50 -3.20 -13.07 -0.25
C HIS A 50 -2.77 -12.43 -1.56
N ILE A 51 -3.24 -11.21 -1.86
CA ILE A 51 -2.87 -10.51 -3.09
C ILE A 51 -1.40 -10.07 -3.06
N ILE A 52 -0.88 -9.61 -1.91
CA ILE A 52 0.53 -9.28 -1.74
C ILE A 52 1.41 -10.49 -2.05
N GLU A 53 1.12 -11.65 -1.45
CA GLU A 53 1.88 -12.87 -1.69
C GLU A 53 1.74 -13.34 -3.14
N LYS A 54 0.55 -13.27 -3.73
CA LYS A 54 0.31 -13.61 -5.14
C LYS A 54 1.18 -12.78 -6.08
N HIS A 55 1.33 -11.47 -5.86
CA HIS A 55 2.20 -10.62 -6.66
C HIS A 55 3.68 -11.04 -6.52
N CYS A 56 4.12 -11.37 -5.31
CA CYS A 56 5.46 -11.91 -5.08
C CYS A 56 5.69 -13.22 -5.84
N GLN A 57 4.73 -14.15 -5.81
CA GLN A 57 4.78 -15.42 -6.53
C GLN A 57 4.87 -15.25 -8.05
N GLN A 58 4.31 -14.16 -8.58
CA GLN A 58 4.41 -13.81 -10.01
C GLN A 58 5.78 -13.20 -10.38
N GLY A 59 6.63 -12.87 -9.42
CA GLY A 59 7.95 -12.29 -9.64
C GLY A 59 7.97 -10.76 -9.69
N VAL A 60 7.05 -10.10 -9.00
CA VAL A 60 7.08 -8.64 -8.82
C VAL A 60 8.26 -8.24 -7.94
N ASP A 61 9.06 -7.27 -8.38
CA ASP A 61 10.29 -6.87 -7.70
C ASP A 61 10.05 -5.97 -6.49
N TYR A 62 9.01 -5.11 -6.53
CA TYR A 62 8.62 -4.26 -5.41
C TYR A 62 7.12 -4.01 -5.38
N GLN A 63 6.59 -3.73 -4.18
CA GLN A 63 5.17 -3.44 -4.03
C GLN A 63 4.94 -2.18 -3.20
N THR A 64 4.01 -1.33 -3.67
CA THR A 64 3.59 -0.15 -2.91
C THR A 64 2.60 -0.54 -1.81
N ILE A 65 3.06 -0.43 -0.58
CA ILE A 65 2.32 -0.80 0.64
C ILE A 65 1.99 0.46 1.43
N HIS A 66 0.71 0.83 1.45
CA HIS A 66 0.20 2.03 2.14
C HIS A 66 0.01 1.79 3.65
N ALA A 67 1.04 1.29 4.33
CA ALA A 67 0.98 0.96 5.75
C ALA A 67 1.17 2.16 6.69
N GLY A 68 1.62 3.31 6.17
CA GLY A 68 1.89 4.51 6.98
C GLY A 68 0.66 5.26 7.47
N LEU A 69 -0.49 5.08 6.81
CA LEU A 69 -1.74 5.71 7.19
C LEU A 69 -2.34 5.01 8.42
N LEU A 70 -2.51 5.74 9.51
CA LEU A 70 -3.14 5.25 10.74
C LEU A 70 -4.50 5.92 10.98
N ILE A 71 -5.37 5.26 11.73
CA ILE A 71 -6.72 5.78 12.03
C ILE A 71 -6.65 7.13 12.78
N GLU A 72 -5.66 7.33 13.64
CA GLU A 72 -5.40 8.59 14.34
C GLU A 72 -4.92 9.73 13.44
N HIS A 73 -4.49 9.44 12.20
CA HIS A 73 -4.13 10.48 11.22
C HIS A 73 -5.36 11.07 10.51
N LEU A 74 -6.48 10.34 10.45
CA LEU A 74 -7.68 10.76 9.71
C LEU A 74 -8.24 12.11 10.15
N PRO A 75 -8.28 12.45 11.46
CA PRO A 75 -8.73 13.78 11.89
C PRO A 75 -7.85 14.93 11.36
N LEU A 76 -6.56 14.69 11.09
CA LEU A 76 -5.61 15.69 10.61
C LEU A 76 -5.90 16.13 9.16
N VAL A 77 -6.63 15.31 8.40
CA VAL A 77 -6.99 15.59 7.00
C VAL A 77 -8.14 16.62 6.89
N LYS A 78 -8.87 16.84 7.98
CA LYS A 78 -10.10 17.66 7.98
C LYS A 78 -9.91 19.09 7.49
N GLY A 79 -8.69 19.64 7.62
CA GLY A 79 -8.38 21.02 7.20
C GLY A 79 -7.85 21.14 5.77
N ARG A 80 -7.66 20.04 5.06
CA ARG A 80 -7.09 20.03 3.71
C ARG A 80 -8.08 20.50 2.65
N ILE A 81 -7.56 21.20 1.65
CA ILE A 81 -8.33 21.60 0.47
C ILE A 81 -8.62 20.38 -0.42
N THR A 82 -7.64 19.51 -0.61
CA THR A 82 -7.77 18.35 -1.51
C THR A 82 -8.07 17.04 -0.79
N GLY A 83 -8.09 17.03 0.54
CA GLY A 83 -8.34 15.82 1.33
C GLY A 83 -7.28 14.74 1.14
N ILE A 84 -7.70 13.49 0.88
CA ILE A 84 -6.83 12.35 0.57
C ILE A 84 -6.83 12.13 -0.95
N VAL A 85 -5.76 12.51 -1.62
CA VAL A 85 -5.63 12.39 -3.08
C VAL A 85 -5.05 11.04 -3.52
N SER A 86 -4.38 10.32 -2.62
CA SER A 86 -3.92 8.98 -2.87
C SER A 86 -5.10 8.02 -3.01
N ARG A 87 -5.19 7.30 -4.14
CA ARG A 87 -6.25 6.31 -4.33
C ARG A 87 -6.14 5.18 -3.31
N GLY A 88 -4.94 4.65 -3.08
CA GLY A 88 -4.70 3.61 -2.07
C GLY A 88 -4.99 4.10 -0.65
N GLY A 89 -4.55 5.32 -0.32
CA GLY A 89 -4.86 5.98 0.95
C GLY A 89 -6.36 6.16 1.16
N GLY A 90 -7.11 6.56 0.12
CA GLY A 90 -8.57 6.70 0.17
C GLY A 90 -9.29 5.38 0.44
N ILE A 91 -8.86 4.28 -0.19
CA ILE A 91 -9.40 2.94 0.04
C ILE A 91 -9.19 2.51 1.50
N LEU A 92 -7.98 2.66 2.03
CA LEU A 92 -7.66 2.28 3.40
C LEU A 92 -8.35 3.17 4.43
N ALA A 93 -8.46 4.49 4.17
CA ALA A 93 -9.23 5.38 5.02
C ALA A 93 -10.70 4.96 5.12
N GLN A 94 -11.33 4.63 3.99
CA GLN A 94 -12.71 4.11 3.97
C GLN A 94 -12.81 2.78 4.72
N TRP A 95 -11.85 1.87 4.51
CA TRP A 95 -11.80 0.59 5.19
C TRP A 95 -11.73 0.76 6.71
N MET A 96 -10.81 1.60 7.20
CA MET A 96 -10.67 1.88 8.64
C MET A 96 -11.93 2.49 9.25
N LEU A 97 -12.57 3.43 8.54
CA LEU A 97 -13.82 4.07 9.00
C LEU A 97 -14.98 3.09 9.03
N TYR A 98 -15.10 2.21 8.04
CA TYR A 98 -16.18 1.23 7.97
C TYR A 98 -16.03 0.14 9.05
N HIS A 99 -14.84 -0.45 9.15
CA HIS A 99 -14.60 -1.55 10.08
C HIS A 99 -14.29 -1.12 11.51
N HIS A 100 -14.14 0.19 11.76
CA HIS A 100 -13.69 0.74 13.04
C HIS A 100 -12.42 0.07 13.58
N LYS A 101 -11.47 -0.21 12.67
CA LYS A 101 -10.19 -0.89 12.94
C LYS A 101 -9.02 -0.10 12.38
N GLN A 102 -7.83 -0.39 12.91
CA GLN A 102 -6.58 0.15 12.37
C GLN A 102 -6.31 -0.42 10.97
N ASN A 103 -5.53 0.32 10.19
CA ASN A 103 -5.06 -0.07 8.86
C ASN A 103 -4.51 -1.51 8.87
N PRO A 104 -5.09 -2.42 8.09
CA PRO A 104 -4.69 -3.84 8.09
C PRO A 104 -3.23 -4.03 7.62
N LEU A 105 -2.73 -3.19 6.69
CA LEU A 105 -1.34 -3.25 6.23
C LEU A 105 -0.34 -2.81 7.31
N PHE A 106 -0.77 -1.98 8.27
CA PHE A 106 0.03 -1.62 9.43
C PHE A 106 0.01 -2.73 10.49
N THR A 107 -1.18 -3.26 10.82
CA THR A 107 -1.33 -4.29 11.86
C THR A 107 -0.70 -5.62 11.47
N HIS A 108 -0.68 -5.94 10.17
CA HIS A 108 -0.07 -7.15 9.60
C HIS A 108 1.28 -6.88 8.90
N PHE A 109 1.97 -5.82 9.31
CA PHE A 109 3.24 -5.46 8.65
C PHE A 109 4.32 -6.54 8.80
N ASP A 110 4.35 -7.27 9.92
CA ASP A 110 5.27 -8.40 10.11
C ASP A 110 4.94 -9.59 9.19
N ASP A 111 3.67 -9.85 8.95
CA ASP A 111 3.25 -10.89 8.00
C ASP A 111 3.71 -10.53 6.58
N ILE A 112 3.63 -9.25 6.21
CA ILE A 112 4.13 -8.74 4.92
C ILE A 112 5.66 -8.84 4.86
N ILE A 113 6.38 -8.53 5.95
CA ILE A 113 7.84 -8.71 6.05
C ILE A 113 8.21 -10.17 5.76
N GLU A 114 7.55 -11.15 6.37
CA GLU A 114 7.82 -12.57 6.14
C GLU A 114 7.56 -13.00 4.69
N ILE A 115 6.51 -12.44 4.05
CA ILE A 115 6.25 -12.66 2.62
C ILE A 115 7.40 -12.06 1.80
N PHE A 116 7.73 -10.79 2.00
CA PHE A 116 8.76 -10.11 1.21
C PHE A 116 10.13 -10.72 1.35
N LYS A 117 10.49 -11.16 2.56
CA LYS A 117 11.74 -11.88 2.82
C LYS A 117 11.83 -13.21 2.04
N ARG A 118 10.72 -13.94 1.97
CA ARG A 118 10.65 -15.23 1.25
C ARG A 118 10.86 -15.07 -0.26
N TYR A 119 10.39 -13.98 -0.84
CA TYR A 119 10.40 -13.75 -2.28
C TYR A 119 11.41 -12.68 -2.74
N ASP A 120 12.23 -12.15 -1.83
CA ASP A 120 13.19 -11.06 -2.10
C ASP A 120 12.52 -9.82 -2.72
N CYS A 121 11.34 -9.44 -2.21
CA CYS A 121 10.57 -8.32 -2.68
C CYS A 121 10.90 -7.04 -1.89
N THR A 122 10.95 -5.90 -2.57
CA THR A 122 11.27 -4.59 -1.98
C THR A 122 9.98 -3.86 -1.57
N PHE A 123 9.99 -3.21 -0.40
CA PHE A 123 8.92 -2.27 -0.05
C PHE A 123 9.05 -0.97 -0.86
N SER A 124 7.93 -0.51 -1.43
CA SER A 124 7.67 0.88 -1.73
C SER A 124 6.64 1.36 -0.71
N LEU A 125 7.07 2.04 0.35
CA LEU A 125 6.16 2.52 1.38
C LEU A 125 5.40 3.74 0.87
N GLY A 126 4.13 3.54 0.56
CA GLY A 126 3.28 4.51 -0.12
C GLY A 126 2.81 5.65 0.78
N ASP A 127 2.81 6.86 0.22
CA ASP A 127 2.37 8.10 0.85
C ASP A 127 0.84 8.31 0.72
N SER A 128 0.07 7.70 1.58
CA SER A 128 -1.39 7.80 1.59
C SER A 128 -1.88 9.24 1.78
N LEU A 129 -1.13 10.02 2.54
CA LEU A 129 -1.44 11.40 2.91
C LEU A 129 -0.58 12.45 2.18
N ARG A 130 -0.02 12.11 1.01
CA ARG A 130 0.64 13.12 0.18
C ARG A 130 -0.31 14.28 -0.13
N PRO A 131 0.20 15.53 -0.18
CA PRO A 131 -0.63 16.70 -0.47
C PRO A 131 -1.05 16.71 -1.95
N GLY A 132 -2.28 17.15 -2.23
CA GLY A 132 -2.77 17.37 -3.59
C GLY A 132 -2.58 18.78 -4.11
N CYS A 133 -2.19 19.72 -3.23
CA CYS A 133 -1.92 21.11 -3.59
C CYS A 133 -0.90 21.72 -2.63
N GLN A 134 -0.36 22.89 -3.02
CA GLN A 134 0.66 23.58 -2.24
C GLN A 134 0.19 23.98 -0.83
N HIS A 135 -1.10 24.30 -0.65
CA HIS A 135 -1.67 24.65 0.65
C HIS A 135 -1.56 23.51 1.65
N ASP A 136 -1.76 22.27 1.20
CA ASP A 136 -1.75 21.08 2.04
C ASP A 136 -0.33 20.50 2.24
N ALA A 137 0.69 21.05 1.55
CA ALA A 137 2.05 20.56 1.60
C ALA A 137 2.69 20.77 2.99
N SER A 138 3.39 19.73 3.47
CA SER A 138 4.06 19.70 4.78
C SER A 138 3.12 19.96 5.97
N ASP A 139 1.85 19.60 5.82
CA ASP A 139 0.88 19.70 6.90
C ASP A 139 1.07 18.60 7.97
N ALA A 140 0.30 18.70 9.05
CA ALA A 140 0.37 17.75 10.15
C ALA A 140 0.05 16.31 9.71
N ALA A 141 -0.83 16.14 8.72
CA ALA A 141 -1.23 14.82 8.22
C ALA A 141 -0.08 14.15 7.45
N GLN A 142 0.56 14.86 6.51
CA GLN A 142 1.71 14.36 5.77
C GLN A 142 2.87 14.01 6.70
N LEU A 143 3.20 14.90 7.66
CA LEU A 143 4.32 14.68 8.57
C LEU A 143 4.05 13.55 9.58
N ALA A 144 2.80 13.34 10.00
CA ALA A 144 2.43 12.23 10.86
C ALA A 144 2.60 10.88 10.14
N GLU A 145 2.15 10.77 8.90
CA GLU A 145 2.38 9.57 8.09
C GLU A 145 3.87 9.33 7.84
N LEU A 146 4.63 10.36 7.45
CA LEU A 146 6.07 10.25 7.20
C LEU A 146 6.83 9.70 8.42
N LYS A 147 6.44 10.12 9.63
CA LYS A 147 7.01 9.57 10.88
C LYS A 147 6.74 8.07 11.00
N THR A 148 5.52 7.63 10.69
CA THR A 148 5.17 6.20 10.70
C THR A 148 5.94 5.44 9.62
N LEU A 149 6.05 5.98 8.40
CA LEU A 149 6.85 5.38 7.33
C LEU A 149 8.32 5.19 7.75
N GLY A 150 8.90 6.17 8.46
CA GLY A 150 10.25 6.06 9.01
C GLY A 150 10.39 4.96 10.08
N GLN A 151 9.36 4.67 10.84
CA GLN A 151 9.35 3.54 11.79
C GLN A 151 9.27 2.20 11.06
N LEU A 152 8.37 2.09 10.08
CA LEU A 152 8.20 0.90 9.26
C LEU A 152 9.47 0.59 8.43
N THR A 153 10.15 1.61 7.92
CA THR A 153 11.43 1.47 7.22
C THR A 153 12.47 0.80 8.11
N ARG A 154 12.65 1.28 9.34
CA ARG A 154 13.61 0.67 10.28
C ARG A 154 13.25 -0.77 10.60
N ARG A 155 11.96 -1.05 10.78
CA ARG A 155 11.45 -2.41 11.04
C ARG A 155 11.73 -3.35 9.87
N ALA A 156 11.54 -2.91 8.61
CA ALA A 156 11.90 -3.70 7.44
C ALA A 156 13.42 -3.94 7.32
N TRP A 157 14.25 -2.94 7.65
CA TRP A 157 15.70 -3.08 7.65
C TRP A 157 16.23 -4.08 8.69
N GLU A 158 15.56 -4.23 9.84
CA GLU A 158 15.90 -5.27 10.83
C GLU A 158 15.75 -6.69 10.26
N HIS A 159 15.05 -6.84 9.13
CA HIS A 159 14.86 -8.09 8.41
C HIS A 159 15.60 -8.15 7.05
N ASP A 160 16.55 -7.23 6.83
CA ASP A 160 17.37 -7.14 5.61
C ASP A 160 16.54 -6.87 4.32
N ILE A 161 15.37 -6.23 4.44
CA ILE A 161 14.51 -5.90 3.29
C ILE A 161 14.78 -4.49 2.82
N GLN A 162 14.93 -4.32 1.51
CA GLN A 162 15.09 -3.00 0.87
C GLN A 162 13.79 -2.19 0.95
N VAL A 163 13.93 -0.89 1.10
CA VAL A 163 12.79 0.03 1.22
C VAL A 163 13.00 1.27 0.36
N MET A 164 12.01 1.58 -0.46
CA MET A 164 11.77 2.92 -1.02
C MET A 164 10.68 3.60 -0.19
N VAL A 165 10.80 4.88 0.06
CA VAL A 165 9.77 5.69 0.75
C VAL A 165 9.25 6.72 -0.24
N GLU A 166 7.93 6.72 -0.46
CA GLU A 166 7.25 7.77 -1.21
C GLU A 166 7.02 8.99 -0.27
N GLY A 167 7.17 10.21 -0.82
CA GLY A 167 6.96 11.42 -0.04
C GLY A 167 7.14 12.72 -0.81
#